data_7b2f654936966361a58f6cb84acd26c8
#
_entry.id   7b2f654936966361a58f6cb84acd26c8
#
_cell.length_a   1.000
_cell.length_b   1.000
_cell.length_c   1.000
_cell.angle_alpha   90.00
_cell.angle_beta   90.00
_cell.angle_gamma   90.00
#
_symmetry.space_group_name_H-M   'P 1'
#
loop_
_entity.id
_entity.type
_entity.pdbx_description
1 polymer ?
#
loop_
_entity_poly.entity_id
_entity_poly.type
_entity_poly.pdbx_seq_one_letter_code
_entity_poly.pdbx_strand_id
1 'polypeptide(L)'
;AAAPAVTQAPNEGQSLVAMRSAGEDFLPVVGRAPAVEAVVADLAALRRNAKAEIPTETAYQEGLFVNVGHGSNGVATCPLSAEYLASLICREPLPLDAAEAELISPARFIVRDIKKQTR
;
A
#
# COMPACT_ATOMS: atom_id res chain seq x y z
N ALA A 1 32.25 8.07 -19.97
CA ALA A 1 31.13 8.29 -20.89
C ALA A 1 30.26 9.40 -20.33
N ALA A 2 30.22 10.56 -20.98
CA ALA A 2 29.36 11.66 -20.60
C ALA A 2 27.89 11.31 -20.92
N ALA A 3 26.97 11.55 -19.97
CA ALA A 3 25.56 11.42 -20.23
C ALA A 3 25.14 12.40 -21.34
N PRO A 4 24.23 12.02 -22.25
CA PRO A 4 23.77 12.95 -23.28
C PRO A 4 23.07 14.13 -22.60
N ALA A 5 23.46 15.33 -22.97
CA ALA A 5 22.78 16.54 -22.52
C ALA A 5 21.33 16.49 -23.04
N VAL A 6 20.37 16.53 -22.14
CA VAL A 6 18.96 16.73 -22.49
C VAL A 6 18.80 18.16 -22.98
N THR A 7 18.87 18.35 -24.28
CA THR A 7 18.80 19.66 -24.93
C THR A 7 17.42 19.91 -25.53
N GLN A 8 16.36 19.49 -24.89
CA GLN A 8 15.02 19.95 -25.24
C GLN A 8 14.54 20.92 -24.14
N ALA A 9 14.54 22.19 -24.46
CA ALA A 9 13.79 23.16 -23.69
C ALA A 9 12.33 22.70 -23.65
N PRO A 10 11.65 22.74 -22.47
CA PRO A 10 10.23 22.46 -22.41
C PRO A 10 9.52 23.39 -23.40
N ASN A 11 8.60 22.85 -24.19
CA ASN A 11 7.77 23.65 -25.08
C ASN A 11 7.15 24.79 -24.27
N GLU A 12 7.50 26.01 -24.62
CA GLU A 12 6.92 27.20 -24.00
C GLU A 12 5.40 27.11 -24.11
N GLY A 13 4.72 27.04 -22.96
CA GLY A 13 3.26 27.08 -22.89
C GLY A 13 2.53 25.78 -22.56
N GLN A 14 3.20 24.62 -22.42
CA GLN A 14 2.56 23.39 -21.95
C GLN A 14 2.79 23.21 -20.44
N SER A 15 1.75 23.46 -19.65
CA SER A 15 1.72 23.09 -18.23
C SER A 15 0.82 21.88 -18.03
N LEU A 16 1.29 20.89 -17.23
CA LEU A 16 0.50 19.75 -16.81
C LEU A 16 0.05 19.95 -15.37
N VAL A 17 -1.25 19.97 -15.15
CA VAL A 17 -1.84 19.94 -13.81
C VAL A 17 -2.50 18.58 -13.65
N ALA A 18 -2.12 17.84 -12.61
CA ALA A 18 -2.67 16.53 -12.31
C ALA A 18 -2.88 16.37 -10.81
N MET A 19 -3.91 15.58 -10.45
CA MET A 19 -4.14 15.17 -9.05
C MET A 19 -3.28 13.95 -8.75
N ARG A 20 -2.72 13.90 -7.53
CA ARG A 20 -1.99 12.76 -7.01
C ARG A 20 -2.83 12.04 -5.96
N SER A 21 -2.86 10.70 -6.05
CA SER A 21 -3.49 9.88 -5.02
C SER A 21 -2.51 9.68 -3.86
N ALA A 22 -2.98 10.00 -2.66
CA ALA A 22 -2.24 9.75 -1.41
C ALA A 22 -3.18 9.14 -0.37
N GLY A 23 -2.65 8.24 0.46
CA GLY A 23 -3.36 7.75 1.65
C GLY A 23 -3.45 8.84 2.72
N GLU A 24 -4.34 8.67 3.70
CA GLU A 24 -4.47 9.61 4.84
C GLU A 24 -3.20 9.72 5.69
N ASP A 25 -2.37 8.68 5.69
CA ASP A 25 -1.11 8.58 6.42
C ASP A 25 0.12 8.90 5.55
N PHE A 26 -0.10 9.31 4.31
CA PHE A 26 0.93 9.62 3.31
C PHE A 26 1.84 8.44 2.94
N LEU A 27 1.53 7.22 3.40
CA LEU A 27 2.22 6.00 3.01
C LEU A 27 1.52 5.36 1.80
N PRO A 28 2.26 4.69 0.91
CA PRO A 28 1.67 3.95 -0.19
C PRO A 28 0.85 2.76 0.32
N VAL A 29 -0.06 2.28 -0.50
CA VAL A 29 -0.89 1.10 -0.25
C VAL A 29 -0.43 0.01 -1.19
N VAL A 30 0.26 -1.00 -0.67
CA VAL A 30 0.92 -2.02 -1.48
C VAL A 30 0.68 -3.41 -0.89
N GLY A 31 0.27 -4.36 -1.73
CA GLY A 31 0.09 -5.74 -1.34
C GLY A 31 -1.16 -6.41 -1.91
N ARG A 32 -1.58 -7.51 -1.29
CA ARG A 32 -2.79 -8.25 -1.67
C ARG A 32 -4.04 -7.43 -1.31
N ALA A 33 -4.99 -7.38 -2.22
CA ALA A 33 -6.26 -6.70 -1.96
C ALA A 33 -7.09 -7.49 -0.93
N PRO A 34 -7.52 -6.88 0.19
CA PRO A 34 -8.35 -7.56 1.17
C PRO A 34 -9.75 -7.83 0.63
N ALA A 35 -10.32 -8.99 0.96
CA ALA A 35 -11.74 -9.26 0.80
C ALA A 35 -12.47 -8.57 1.96
N VAL A 36 -12.91 -7.34 1.75
CA VAL A 36 -13.38 -6.44 2.82
C VAL A 36 -14.42 -7.08 3.72
N GLU A 37 -15.40 -7.77 3.15
CA GLU A 37 -16.49 -8.42 3.89
C GLU A 37 -15.95 -9.55 4.79
N ALA A 38 -15.03 -10.38 4.28
CA ALA A 38 -14.41 -11.45 5.04
C ALA A 38 -13.51 -10.89 6.14
N VAL A 39 -12.72 -9.87 5.83
CA VAL A 39 -11.86 -9.18 6.83
C VAL A 39 -12.70 -8.60 7.96
N VAL A 40 -13.83 -7.95 7.65
CA VAL A 40 -14.73 -7.39 8.67
C VAL A 40 -15.34 -8.50 9.53
N ALA A 41 -15.69 -9.64 8.96
CA ALA A 41 -16.19 -10.79 9.71
C ALA A 41 -15.12 -11.40 10.63
N ASP A 42 -13.91 -11.65 10.11
CA ASP A 42 -12.78 -12.22 10.85
C ASP A 42 -12.32 -11.29 11.99
N LEU A 43 -12.35 -9.99 11.76
CA LEU A 43 -11.98 -8.98 12.75
C LEU A 43 -13.12 -8.58 13.69
N ALA A 44 -14.28 -9.23 13.62
CA ALA A 44 -15.40 -8.95 14.54
C ALA A 44 -15.01 -9.13 16.03
N ALA A 45 -14.01 -9.98 16.33
CA ALA A 45 -13.44 -10.12 17.66
C ALA A 45 -12.81 -8.81 18.18
N LEU A 46 -12.19 -8.01 17.30
CA LEU A 46 -11.62 -6.71 17.65
C LEU A 46 -12.67 -5.68 18.03
N ARG A 47 -13.88 -5.82 17.52
CA ARG A 47 -15.02 -4.95 17.91
C ARG A 47 -15.43 -5.15 19.35
N ARG A 48 -15.16 -6.31 19.94
CA ARG A 48 -15.45 -6.63 21.34
C ARG A 48 -14.28 -6.37 22.27
N ASN A 49 -13.06 -6.51 21.76
CA ASN A 49 -11.83 -6.31 22.52
C ASN A 49 -10.68 -5.83 21.61
N ALA A 50 -10.31 -4.55 21.74
CA ALA A 50 -9.22 -3.97 20.93
C ALA A 50 -7.83 -4.59 21.19
N LYS A 51 -7.68 -5.41 22.24
CA LYS A 51 -6.45 -6.17 22.57
C LYS A 51 -6.50 -7.62 22.09
N ALA A 52 -7.58 -8.06 21.41
CA ALA A 52 -7.65 -9.40 20.87
C ALA A 52 -6.54 -9.59 19.81
N GLU A 53 -5.92 -10.78 19.83
CA GLU A 53 -4.99 -11.17 18.77
C GLU A 53 -5.77 -11.30 17.45
N ILE A 54 -5.23 -10.69 16.40
CA ILE A 54 -5.82 -10.76 15.07
C ILE A 54 -5.44 -12.12 14.47
N PRO A 55 -6.39 -12.89 13.91
CA PRO A 55 -6.05 -14.07 13.14
C PRO A 55 -5.02 -13.72 12.05
N THR A 56 -3.96 -14.48 11.94
CA THR A 56 -2.78 -14.18 11.12
C THR A 56 -3.09 -14.21 9.61
N GLU A 57 -4.22 -14.79 9.22
CA GLU A 57 -4.67 -14.86 7.82
C GLU A 57 -5.87 -13.96 7.60
N THR A 58 -5.58 -12.70 7.27
CA THR A 58 -6.58 -11.80 6.70
C THR A 58 -7.05 -12.37 5.36
N ALA A 59 -8.36 -12.47 5.14
CA ALA A 59 -8.89 -12.93 3.87
C ALA A 59 -8.55 -11.94 2.74
N TYR A 60 -8.01 -12.44 1.65
CA TYR A 60 -7.61 -11.66 0.47
C TYR A 60 -8.39 -12.13 -0.75
N GLN A 61 -8.59 -11.22 -1.70
CA GLN A 61 -9.07 -11.58 -3.03
C GLN A 61 -7.96 -12.29 -3.81
N GLU A 62 -8.30 -13.45 -4.37
CA GLU A 62 -7.34 -14.24 -5.13
C GLU A 62 -6.90 -13.50 -6.39
N GLY A 63 -5.58 -13.46 -6.63
CA GLY A 63 -5.00 -12.86 -7.82
C GLY A 63 -5.08 -11.33 -7.91
N LEU A 64 -5.66 -10.64 -6.91
CA LEU A 64 -5.78 -9.19 -6.90
C LEU A 64 -4.75 -8.54 -5.98
N PHE A 65 -3.96 -7.64 -6.56
CA PHE A 65 -2.92 -6.87 -5.88
C PHE A 65 -3.10 -5.38 -6.15
N VAL A 66 -2.62 -4.55 -5.23
CA VAL A 66 -2.67 -3.10 -5.35
C VAL A 66 -1.30 -2.49 -5.11
N ASN A 67 -1.00 -1.41 -5.82
CA ASN A 67 0.19 -0.58 -5.63
C ASN A 67 -0.19 0.86 -5.97
N VAL A 68 -0.64 1.62 -4.98
CA VAL A 68 -1.26 2.94 -5.17
C VAL A 68 -0.94 3.88 -4.01
N GLY A 69 -1.35 5.13 -4.13
CA GLY A 69 -1.31 6.08 -3.01
C GLY A 69 0.06 6.67 -2.72
N HIS A 70 0.98 6.69 -3.68
CA HIS A 70 2.36 7.19 -3.50
C HIS A 70 2.46 8.71 -3.29
N GLY A 71 1.41 9.47 -3.56
CA GLY A 71 1.39 10.92 -3.39
C GLY A 71 2.50 11.62 -4.20
N SER A 72 3.22 12.52 -3.54
CA SER A 72 4.38 13.22 -4.14
C SER A 72 5.68 12.42 -4.12
N ASN A 73 5.72 11.32 -3.37
CA ASN A 73 6.94 10.55 -3.10
C ASN A 73 7.12 9.34 -4.04
N GLY A 74 6.30 9.23 -5.10
CA GLY A 74 6.28 8.06 -5.99
C GLY A 74 7.65 7.72 -6.59
N VAL A 75 8.45 8.70 -6.96
CA VAL A 75 9.79 8.46 -7.51
C VAL A 75 10.70 7.70 -6.52
N ALA A 76 10.57 8.00 -5.22
CA ALA A 76 11.35 7.35 -4.17
C ALA A 76 10.75 6.00 -3.73
N THR A 77 9.41 5.91 -3.68
CA THR A 77 8.73 4.75 -3.08
C THR A 77 8.36 3.65 -4.08
N CYS A 78 8.12 3.99 -5.36
CA CYS A 78 7.73 3.01 -6.38
C CYS A 78 8.74 1.88 -6.61
N PRO A 79 10.07 2.10 -6.66
CA PRO A 79 11.00 1.02 -6.91
C PRO A 79 10.92 -0.08 -5.85
N LEU A 80 10.95 0.29 -4.56
CA LEU A 80 10.87 -0.67 -3.46
C LEU A 80 9.49 -1.34 -3.37
N SER A 81 8.41 -0.58 -3.59
CA SER A 81 7.06 -1.15 -3.57
C SER A 81 6.80 -2.09 -4.74
N ALA A 82 7.38 -1.83 -5.90
CA ALA A 82 7.31 -2.73 -7.05
C ALA A 82 8.06 -4.04 -6.79
N GLU A 83 9.27 -3.96 -6.22
CA GLU A 83 10.05 -5.13 -5.82
C GLU A 83 9.30 -5.97 -4.78
N TYR A 84 8.77 -5.33 -3.74
CA TYR A 84 7.95 -6.00 -2.73
C TYR A 84 6.74 -6.70 -3.35
N LEU A 85 6.02 -6.04 -4.26
CA LEU A 85 4.86 -6.63 -4.91
C LEU A 85 5.24 -7.79 -5.83
N ALA A 86 6.32 -7.66 -6.59
CA ALA A 86 6.84 -8.73 -7.43
C ALA A 86 7.22 -9.96 -6.60
N SER A 87 7.93 -9.76 -5.48
CA SER A 87 8.30 -10.83 -4.55
C SER A 87 7.08 -11.53 -3.95
N LEU A 88 6.02 -10.78 -3.61
CA LEU A 88 4.75 -11.37 -3.16
C LEU A 88 4.09 -12.26 -4.23
N ILE A 89 4.09 -11.81 -5.48
CA ILE A 89 3.48 -12.54 -6.60
C ILE A 89 4.30 -13.78 -6.95
N CYS A 90 5.62 -13.64 -7.02
CA CYS A 90 6.56 -14.72 -7.38
C CYS A 90 6.88 -15.65 -6.20
N ARG A 91 6.43 -15.34 -4.98
CA ARG A 91 6.74 -16.08 -3.74
C ARG A 91 8.23 -16.13 -3.45
N GLU A 92 8.90 -15.02 -3.67
CA GLU A 92 10.31 -14.80 -3.38
C GLU A 92 10.50 -14.17 -1.98
N PRO A 93 11.73 -14.17 -1.43
CA PRO A 93 12.02 -13.47 -0.19
C PRO A 93 11.61 -12.00 -0.28
N LEU A 94 10.92 -11.50 0.75
CA LEU A 94 10.42 -10.13 0.75
C LEU A 94 11.55 -9.14 1.09
N PRO A 95 11.62 -7.99 0.41
CA PRO A 95 12.60 -6.94 0.70
C PRO A 95 12.26 -6.09 1.94
N LEU A 96 11.07 -6.30 2.51
CA LEU A 96 10.58 -5.61 3.70
C LEU A 96 10.38 -6.61 4.84
N ASP A 97 10.62 -6.18 6.07
CA ASP A 97 10.24 -6.96 7.23
C ASP A 97 8.72 -6.95 7.49
N ALA A 98 8.26 -7.76 8.46
CA ALA A 98 6.83 -7.90 8.74
C ALA A 98 6.19 -6.58 9.22
N ALA A 99 6.92 -5.77 10.01
CA ALA A 99 6.41 -4.51 10.53
C ALA A 99 6.31 -3.45 9.42
N GLU A 100 7.31 -3.38 8.55
CA GLU A 100 7.31 -2.50 7.37
C GLU A 100 6.19 -2.88 6.38
N ALA A 101 6.00 -4.18 6.13
CA ALA A 101 4.94 -4.70 5.28
C ALA A 101 3.54 -4.37 5.84
N GLU A 102 3.36 -4.43 7.16
CA GLU A 102 2.11 -4.04 7.81
C GLU A 102 1.79 -2.56 7.62
N LEU A 103 2.79 -1.68 7.70
CA LEU A 103 2.63 -0.24 7.51
C LEU A 103 2.09 0.15 6.13
N ILE A 104 2.40 -0.62 5.08
CA ILE A 104 1.94 -0.36 3.72
C ILE A 104 0.78 -1.26 3.30
N SER A 105 0.36 -2.21 4.15
CA SER A 105 -0.70 -3.17 3.85
C SER A 105 -2.03 -2.50 3.50
N PRO A 106 -2.74 -2.95 2.46
CA PRO A 106 -4.08 -2.47 2.13
C PRO A 106 -5.10 -2.70 3.26
N ALA A 107 -4.92 -3.71 4.09
CA ALA A 107 -5.81 -4.02 5.21
C ALA A 107 -5.66 -3.05 6.39
N ARG A 108 -4.57 -2.25 6.47
CA ARG A 108 -4.29 -1.39 7.63
C ARG A 108 -5.39 -0.39 7.97
N PHE A 109 -6.06 0.15 6.95
CA PHE A 109 -7.16 1.10 7.15
C PHE A 109 -8.39 0.42 7.76
N ILE A 110 -8.74 -0.77 7.28
CA ILE A 110 -9.86 -1.56 7.80
C ILE A 110 -9.61 -1.89 9.27
N VAL A 111 -8.42 -2.39 9.59
CA VAL A 111 -8.02 -2.73 10.97
C VAL A 111 -8.06 -1.49 11.87
N ARG A 112 -7.55 -0.35 11.38
CA ARG A 112 -7.55 0.92 12.12
C ARG A 112 -8.96 1.41 12.41
N ASP A 113 -9.86 1.35 11.43
CA ASP A 113 -11.23 1.83 11.59
C ASP A 113 -12.04 0.94 12.55
N ILE A 114 -11.84 -0.38 12.49
CA ILE A 114 -12.45 -1.31 13.45
C ILE A 114 -11.97 -1.01 14.87
N LYS A 115 -10.65 -0.79 15.07
CA LYS A 115 -10.10 -0.42 16.39
C LYS A 115 -10.60 0.91 16.90
N LYS A 116 -10.88 1.90 16.04
CA LYS A 116 -11.45 3.20 16.42
C LYS A 116 -12.90 3.08 16.87
N GLN A 117 -13.70 2.24 16.23
CA GLN A 117 -15.12 2.02 16.60
C GLN A 117 -15.30 1.28 17.93
N THR A 118 -14.24 0.71 18.47
CA THR A 118 -14.24 -0.05 19.73
C THR A 118 -13.86 0.83 20.94
N ARG A 119 -13.45 2.06 20.71
CA ARG A 119 -13.14 3.07 21.75
C ARG A 119 -14.30 4.02 21.97
#